data_267c82a3e59dae97e28928a02b411327
#
_entry.id   267c82a3e59dae97e28928a02b411327
#
_cell.length_a   1.000
_cell.length_b   1.000
_cell.length_c   1.000
_cell.angle_alpha   90.00
_cell.angle_beta   90.00
_cell.angle_gamma   90.00
#
_symmetry.space_group_name_H-M   'P 1'
#
loop_
_entity.id
_entity.type
_entity.pdbx_description
1 polymer ?
#
loop_
_entity_poly.entity_id
_entity_poly.type
_entity_poly.pdbx_seq_one_letter_code
_entity_poly.pdbx_strand_id
1 'polypeptide(L)'
;LVYNVDELKTVVNRGLQASLVHQCLIEESILGWEELELEVVRDAKNNMITICFIENIDPLGVHTGDSFCSAPMLTISKEVQNRLQEQAYRIVESIGVIGGTNVQFAHDPVTDRIVVIEINRKKVN
;
A
#
# COMPACT_ATOMS: atom_id res chain seq x y z
N LEU A 1 -6.51 -14.82 9.66
CA LEU A 1 -6.68 -15.31 8.29
C LEU A 1 -7.75 -16.39 8.24
N VAL A 2 -8.51 -16.42 7.14
CA VAL A 2 -9.49 -17.46 6.84
C VAL A 2 -9.30 -17.92 5.41
N TYR A 3 -9.48 -19.21 5.15
CA TYR A 3 -9.17 -19.81 3.85
C TYR A 3 -10.40 -20.34 3.12
N ASN A 4 -11.55 -20.33 3.76
CA ASN A 4 -12.82 -20.77 3.17
C ASN A 4 -14.01 -20.04 3.82
N VAL A 5 -15.19 -20.20 3.19
CA VAL A 5 -16.42 -19.50 3.59
C VAL A 5 -16.90 -19.92 4.98
N ASP A 6 -16.71 -21.17 5.38
CA ASP A 6 -17.19 -21.67 6.69
C ASP A 6 -16.32 -21.11 7.82
N GLU A 7 -15.00 -21.06 7.63
CA GLU A 7 -14.10 -20.37 8.54
C GLU A 7 -14.44 -18.89 8.63
N LEU A 8 -14.70 -18.22 7.50
CA LEU A 8 -15.09 -16.80 7.47
C LEU A 8 -16.32 -16.57 8.33
N LYS A 9 -17.39 -17.34 8.14
CA LYS A 9 -18.63 -17.21 8.93
C LYS A 9 -18.36 -17.37 10.42
N THR A 10 -17.55 -18.36 10.80
CA THR A 10 -17.22 -18.63 12.20
C THR A 10 -16.45 -17.48 12.84
N VAL A 11 -15.41 -16.98 12.15
CA VAL A 11 -14.57 -15.89 12.65
C VAL A 11 -15.34 -14.57 12.70
N VAL A 12 -16.15 -14.27 11.67
CA VAL A 12 -16.98 -13.06 11.63
C VAL A 12 -18.01 -13.06 12.75
N ASN A 13 -18.72 -14.18 12.98
CA ASN A 13 -19.68 -14.29 14.09
C ASN A 13 -19.00 -14.04 15.44
N ARG A 14 -17.82 -14.61 15.66
CA ARG A 14 -17.05 -14.36 16.88
C ARG A 14 -16.64 -12.89 17.01
N GLY A 15 -16.18 -12.27 15.92
CA GLY A 15 -15.81 -10.86 15.88
C GLY A 15 -16.99 -9.95 16.18
N LEU A 16 -18.15 -10.19 15.59
CA LEU A 16 -19.37 -9.42 15.83
C LEU A 16 -19.84 -9.53 17.29
N GLN A 17 -19.73 -10.70 17.90
CA GLN A 17 -20.08 -10.92 19.33
C GLN A 17 -19.10 -10.23 20.27
N ALA A 18 -17.81 -10.19 19.93
CA ALA A 18 -16.77 -9.55 20.73
C ALA A 18 -16.76 -8.02 20.59
N SER A 19 -17.26 -7.50 19.49
CA SER A 19 -17.31 -6.06 19.23
C SER A 19 -18.43 -5.37 20.01
N LEU A 20 -18.10 -4.31 20.74
CA LEU A 20 -19.07 -3.50 21.49
C LEU A 20 -20.11 -2.82 20.59
N VAL A 21 -19.77 -2.58 19.34
CA VAL A 21 -20.66 -1.94 18.33
C VAL A 21 -21.20 -2.93 17.30
N HIS A 22 -20.95 -4.24 17.51
CA HIS A 22 -21.37 -5.32 16.62
C HIS A 22 -20.93 -5.12 15.16
N GLN A 23 -19.70 -4.66 14.98
CA GLN A 23 -19.08 -4.47 13.67
C GLN A 23 -17.70 -5.13 13.62
N CYS A 24 -17.33 -5.63 12.46
CA CYS A 24 -15.99 -6.11 12.16
C CYS A 24 -15.57 -5.68 10.76
N LEU A 25 -14.27 -5.48 10.57
CA LEU A 25 -13.68 -5.20 9.29
C LEU A 25 -13.26 -6.52 8.63
N ILE A 26 -13.59 -6.65 7.34
CA ILE A 26 -13.17 -7.79 6.53
C ILE A 26 -12.35 -7.24 5.39
N GLU A 27 -11.12 -7.73 5.25
CA GLU A 27 -10.17 -7.26 4.24
C GLU A 27 -9.63 -8.45 3.43
N GLU A 28 -9.29 -8.19 2.17
CA GLU A 28 -8.54 -9.15 1.37
C GLU A 28 -7.12 -9.29 1.95
N SER A 29 -6.65 -10.52 2.09
CA SER A 29 -5.29 -10.76 2.56
C SER A 29 -4.28 -10.49 1.45
N ILE A 30 -3.32 -9.63 1.74
CA ILE A 30 -2.15 -9.33 0.88
C ILE A 30 -0.86 -9.88 1.49
N LEU A 31 -0.99 -10.86 2.41
CA LEU A 31 0.15 -11.49 3.07
C LEU A 31 1.09 -12.12 2.04
N GLY A 32 2.38 -11.81 2.15
CA GLY A 32 3.41 -12.32 1.26
C GLY A 32 3.59 -11.55 -0.05
N TRP A 33 2.77 -10.52 -0.29
CA TRP A 33 2.98 -9.62 -1.44
C TRP A 33 4.18 -8.69 -1.20
N GLU A 34 4.73 -8.16 -2.28
CA GLU A 34 5.78 -7.15 -2.23
C GLU A 34 5.22 -5.82 -1.70
N GLU A 35 5.92 -5.20 -0.76
CA GLU A 35 5.58 -3.87 -0.24
C GLU A 35 6.44 -2.83 -0.93
N LEU A 36 5.80 -1.89 -1.62
CA LEU A 36 6.44 -0.88 -2.46
C LEU A 36 5.92 0.50 -2.09
N GLU A 37 6.83 1.50 -2.11
CA GLU A 37 6.47 2.87 -1.75
C GLU A 37 7.00 3.87 -2.77
N LEU A 38 6.22 4.92 -3.02
CA LEU A 38 6.64 6.06 -3.81
C LEU A 38 6.55 7.34 -2.98
N GLU A 39 7.63 8.10 -3.01
CA GLU A 39 7.64 9.48 -2.51
C GLU A 39 7.37 10.44 -3.68
N VAL A 40 6.19 11.05 -3.67
CA VAL A 40 5.73 11.95 -4.72
C VAL A 40 5.61 13.37 -4.18
N VAL A 41 6.06 14.35 -4.96
CA VAL A 41 5.82 15.77 -4.67
C VAL A 41 4.99 16.38 -5.79
N ARG A 42 3.94 17.10 -5.40
CA ARG A 42 3.05 17.85 -6.29
C ARG A 42 3.06 19.33 -5.93
N ASP A 43 3.19 20.20 -6.93
CA ASP A 43 3.05 21.64 -6.75
C ASP A 43 1.60 22.14 -7.00
N ALA A 44 1.38 23.43 -6.76
CA ALA A 44 0.08 24.06 -6.97
C ALA A 44 -0.35 24.14 -8.45
N LYS A 45 0.57 23.93 -9.39
CA LYS A 45 0.31 23.93 -10.83
C LYS A 45 0.08 22.52 -11.40
N ASN A 46 -0.05 21.53 -10.51
CA ASN A 46 -0.21 20.11 -10.87
C ASN A 46 1.03 19.48 -11.53
N ASN A 47 2.22 20.06 -11.35
CA ASN A 47 3.44 19.36 -11.69
C ASN A 47 3.75 18.34 -10.62
N MET A 48 4.10 17.12 -11.02
CA MET A 48 4.44 16.02 -10.11
C MET A 48 5.77 15.41 -10.47
N ILE A 49 6.52 15.04 -9.43
CA ILE A 49 7.74 14.25 -9.55
C ILE A 49 7.75 13.14 -8.52
N THR A 50 8.30 11.99 -8.88
CA THR A 50 8.63 10.93 -7.93
C THR A 50 10.07 11.13 -7.49
N ILE A 51 10.26 11.44 -6.20
CA ILE A 51 11.59 11.65 -5.62
C ILE A 51 12.28 10.32 -5.39
N CYS A 52 11.54 9.33 -4.90
CA CYS A 52 12.09 8.04 -4.53
C CYS A 52 11.12 6.91 -4.81
N PHE A 53 11.68 5.81 -5.32
CA PHE A 53 11.05 4.51 -5.45
C PHE A 53 11.68 3.58 -4.42
N ILE A 54 10.90 3.07 -3.49
CA ILE A 54 11.35 2.26 -2.35
C ILE A 54 10.72 0.88 -2.44
N GLU A 55 11.53 -0.15 -2.32
CA GLU A 55 11.08 -1.53 -2.12
C GLU A 55 11.45 -2.01 -0.72
N ASN A 56 10.52 -2.64 -0.04
CA ASN A 56 10.80 -3.40 1.16
C ASN A 56 11.30 -4.80 0.76
N ILE A 57 12.41 -5.21 1.33
CA ILE A 57 13.04 -6.52 1.00
C ILE A 57 12.23 -7.66 1.60
N ASP A 58 11.62 -7.41 2.75
CA ASP A 58 10.74 -8.39 3.39
C ASP A 58 9.31 -8.28 2.83
N PRO A 59 8.65 -9.41 2.56
CA PRO A 59 7.26 -9.39 2.09
C PRO A 59 6.29 -8.90 3.16
N LEU A 60 5.13 -8.43 2.73
CA LEU A 60 4.04 -8.02 3.63
C LEU A 60 3.67 -9.13 4.62
N GLY A 61 3.54 -8.74 5.89
CA GLY A 61 3.26 -9.64 7.01
C GLY A 61 4.49 -10.02 7.84
N VAL A 62 5.69 -9.69 7.40
CA VAL A 62 6.89 -9.67 8.24
C VAL A 62 6.90 -8.36 9.02
N HIS A 63 7.32 -8.39 10.30
CA HIS A 63 7.22 -7.24 11.20
C HIS A 63 7.99 -6.03 10.67
N THR A 64 7.27 -4.92 10.52
CA THR A 64 7.74 -3.68 9.91
C THR A 64 8.80 -2.91 10.71
N GLY A 65 9.08 -3.27 11.97
CA GLY A 65 10.06 -2.58 12.80
C GLY A 65 11.52 -2.91 12.49
N ASP A 66 11.77 -4.04 11.82
CA ASP A 66 13.10 -4.59 11.55
C ASP A 66 13.32 -4.91 10.06
N SER A 67 12.41 -4.48 9.16
CA SER A 67 12.51 -4.75 7.73
C SER A 67 13.52 -3.82 7.04
N PHE A 68 14.26 -4.37 6.09
CA PHE A 68 15.16 -3.62 5.24
C PHE A 68 14.41 -3.09 4.02
N CYS A 69 14.68 -1.83 3.67
CA CYS A 69 14.20 -1.26 2.41
C CYS A 69 15.37 -0.83 1.53
N SER A 70 15.15 -0.82 0.23
CA SER A 70 16.08 -0.32 -0.77
C SER A 70 15.49 0.87 -1.52
N ALA A 71 16.29 1.90 -1.68
CA ALA A 71 15.99 3.04 -2.52
C ALA A 71 17.26 3.37 -3.35
N PRO A 72 17.18 3.32 -4.69
CA PRO A 72 16.02 3.00 -5.52
C PRO A 72 15.61 1.52 -5.46
N MET A 73 14.43 1.20 -6.03
CA MET A 73 14.00 -0.19 -6.23
C MET A 73 15.01 -0.95 -7.10
N LEU A 74 15.48 -2.10 -6.63
CA LEU A 74 16.51 -2.91 -7.29
C LEU A 74 15.93 -4.13 -8.02
N THR A 75 14.90 -4.78 -7.45
CA THR A 75 14.35 -6.02 -7.98
C THR A 75 13.08 -5.83 -8.80
N ILE A 76 12.40 -4.69 -8.61
CA ILE A 76 11.14 -4.38 -9.28
C ILE A 76 11.37 -3.90 -10.71
N SER A 77 10.67 -4.49 -11.68
CA SER A 77 10.79 -4.14 -13.09
C SER A 77 10.43 -2.68 -13.36
N LYS A 78 11.03 -2.10 -14.40
CA LYS A 78 10.69 -0.72 -14.82
C LYS A 78 9.23 -0.57 -15.25
N GLU A 79 8.63 -1.62 -15.78
CA GLU A 79 7.22 -1.63 -16.14
C GLU A 79 6.33 -1.47 -14.91
N VAL A 80 6.57 -2.25 -13.85
CA VAL A 80 5.85 -2.14 -12.59
C VAL A 80 6.09 -0.76 -11.97
N GLN A 81 7.34 -0.27 -11.91
CA GLN A 81 7.66 1.07 -11.40
C GLN A 81 6.87 2.18 -12.13
N ASN A 82 6.76 2.10 -13.46
CA ASN A 82 5.98 3.06 -14.25
C ASN A 82 4.48 3.01 -13.92
N ARG A 83 3.92 1.81 -13.77
CA ARG A 83 2.52 1.62 -13.36
C ARG A 83 2.24 2.18 -11.96
N LEU A 84 3.15 1.95 -11.02
CA LEU A 84 3.07 2.52 -9.66
C LEU A 84 3.07 4.05 -9.71
N GLN A 85 3.99 4.63 -10.49
CA GLN A 85 4.07 6.10 -10.64
C GLN A 85 2.80 6.69 -11.25
N GLU A 86 2.28 6.08 -12.30
CA GLU A 86 1.03 6.53 -12.93
C GLU A 86 -0.15 6.49 -11.94
N GLN A 87 -0.27 5.41 -11.19
CA GLN A 87 -1.31 5.26 -10.17
C GLN A 87 -1.12 6.28 -9.04
N ALA A 88 0.11 6.45 -8.54
CA ALA A 88 0.40 7.42 -7.49
C ALA A 88 0.04 8.85 -7.91
N TYR A 89 0.37 9.24 -9.14
CA TYR A 89 0.04 10.58 -9.64
C TYR A 89 -1.47 10.80 -9.73
N ARG A 90 -2.23 9.83 -10.24
CA ARG A 90 -3.70 9.90 -10.26
C ARG A 90 -4.30 10.03 -8.87
N ILE A 91 -3.77 9.30 -7.89
CA ILE A 91 -4.23 9.34 -6.51
C ILE A 91 -3.94 10.72 -5.89
N VAL A 92 -2.70 11.19 -5.98
CA VAL A 92 -2.28 12.48 -5.41
C VAL A 92 -3.06 13.64 -6.03
N GLU A 93 -3.33 13.58 -7.34
CA GLU A 93 -4.16 14.55 -8.04
C GLU A 93 -5.61 14.50 -7.54
N SER A 94 -6.21 13.31 -7.45
CA SER A 94 -7.62 13.13 -7.04
C SER A 94 -7.90 13.63 -5.62
N ILE A 95 -6.93 13.46 -4.72
CA ILE A 95 -7.01 13.94 -3.33
C ILE A 95 -6.70 15.44 -3.23
N GLY A 96 -6.03 16.01 -4.23
CA GLY A 96 -5.67 17.42 -4.28
C GLY A 96 -4.54 17.81 -3.32
N VAL A 97 -3.69 16.86 -2.92
CA VAL A 97 -2.54 17.16 -2.04
C VAL A 97 -1.53 18.02 -2.78
N ILE A 98 -1.06 19.10 -2.12
CA ILE A 98 0.09 19.90 -2.52
C ILE A 98 1.22 19.62 -1.52
N GLY A 99 2.43 19.38 -2.02
CA GLY A 99 3.60 18.99 -1.24
C GLY A 99 3.93 17.51 -1.33
N GLY A 100 4.65 17.00 -0.34
CA GLY A 100 5.11 15.61 -0.29
C GLY A 100 4.04 14.63 0.13
N THR A 101 3.99 13.49 -0.54
CA THR A 101 3.05 12.40 -0.25
C THR A 101 3.79 11.07 -0.40
N ASN A 102 3.69 10.23 0.62
CA ASN A 102 4.09 8.83 0.55
C ASN A 102 2.88 8.00 0.12
N VAL A 103 3.03 7.19 -0.92
CA VAL A 103 2.00 6.26 -1.38
C VAL A 103 2.54 4.85 -1.25
N GLN A 104 1.86 4.02 -0.48
CA GLN A 104 2.22 2.62 -0.23
C GLN A 104 1.36 1.68 -1.05
N PHE A 105 2.01 0.72 -1.66
CA PHE A 105 1.40 -0.28 -2.53
C PHE A 105 1.76 -1.70 -2.10
N ALA A 106 0.86 -2.63 -2.38
CA ALA A 106 1.19 -4.04 -2.43
C ALA A 106 1.14 -4.52 -3.88
N HIS A 107 2.14 -5.28 -4.28
CA HIS A 107 2.22 -5.92 -5.60
C HIS A 107 2.28 -7.44 -5.42
N ASP A 108 1.39 -8.15 -6.10
CA ASP A 108 1.43 -9.61 -6.17
C ASP A 108 2.31 -10.04 -7.35
N PRO A 109 3.51 -10.60 -7.13
CA PRO A 109 4.40 -10.99 -8.21
C PRO A 109 3.87 -12.16 -9.04
N VAL A 110 2.85 -12.90 -8.55
CA VAL A 110 2.25 -14.05 -9.25
C VAL A 110 1.17 -13.61 -10.22
N THR A 111 0.26 -12.75 -9.77
CA THR A 111 -0.88 -12.28 -10.58
C THR A 111 -0.64 -10.90 -11.22
N ASP A 112 0.48 -10.27 -10.92
CA ASP A 112 0.85 -8.90 -11.33
C ASP A 112 -0.18 -7.82 -10.91
N ARG A 113 -0.91 -8.10 -9.85
CA ARG A 113 -1.93 -7.22 -9.30
C ARG A 113 -1.30 -6.19 -8.35
N ILE A 114 -1.70 -4.92 -8.49
CA ILE A 114 -1.26 -3.83 -7.62
C ILE A 114 -2.47 -3.30 -6.85
N VAL A 115 -2.30 -3.10 -5.55
CA VAL A 115 -3.30 -2.44 -4.69
C VAL A 115 -2.64 -1.33 -3.86
N VAL A 116 -3.39 -0.28 -3.57
CA VAL A 116 -2.94 0.80 -2.69
C VAL A 116 -3.25 0.40 -1.26
N ILE A 117 -2.25 0.52 -0.37
CA ILE A 117 -2.40 0.22 1.05
C ILE A 117 -2.71 1.50 1.83
N GLU A 118 -1.88 2.52 1.65
CA GLU A 118 -1.94 3.73 2.45
C GLU A 118 -1.38 4.94 1.70
N ILE A 119 -1.88 6.13 2.08
CA ILE A 119 -1.43 7.41 1.55
C ILE A 119 -1.17 8.33 2.73
N ASN A 120 0.09 8.74 2.87
CA ASN A 120 0.56 9.58 3.97
C ASN A 120 1.01 10.94 3.45
N ARG A 121 0.24 11.98 3.78
CA ARG A 121 0.66 13.35 3.49
C ARG A 121 1.79 13.75 4.44
N LYS A 122 2.92 14.19 3.89
CA LYS A 122 3.97 14.80 4.72
C LYS A 122 3.57 16.23 5.08
N LYS A 123 3.49 16.51 6.38
CA LYS A 123 3.33 17.89 6.87
C LYS A 123 4.63 18.64 6.54
N VAL A 124 4.52 19.68 5.75
CA VAL A 124 5.58 20.69 5.64
C VAL A 124 5.40 21.58 6.88
N ASN A 125 6.34 21.51 7.82
CA ASN A 125 6.41 22.46 8.91
C ASN A 125 7.04 23.75 8.42
#